data_16fe6b9dfb5fec4ba7a3c99160a5f5c6
#
_entry.id   16fe6b9dfb5fec4ba7a3c99160a5f5c6
#
_cell.length_a   1.000
_cell.length_b   1.000
_cell.length_c   1.000
_cell.angle_alpha   90.00
_cell.angle_beta   90.00
_cell.angle_gamma   90.00
#
_symmetry.space_group_name_H-M   'P 1'
#
loop_
_entity.id
_entity.type
_entity.pdbx_description
1 polymer ?
#
loop_
_entity_poly.entity_id
_entity_poly.type
_entity_poly.pdbx_seq_one_letter_code
_entity_poly.pdbx_strand_id
1 'polypeptide(L)'
;MSLRSRVNTPDDRHSPREDGRLVSSYRAKLLEEIDLAEMSALAPAERRARLERVLGHIISREGPVLSTVERAQLIRRVVDEALGLGVLEPLLEDPSISEIMVNGPDQIFVERSGRVEQLPLRFASHEQLMQTIERIVSTVNRRVDEANPMVDARLPSGERVNVIIPPLSLTGATLTIRRFPRAFTLHEMIALGSLEEQMLLLLSGLVAAKMNLIVSGATGTGKTTLLNALSGLIPEGERIITIEDSAELQLQQAHVIRLESRPANVEGKGQITIRDLVRNSLRMRPDRIIVGEVRGGETLDMLQAMSTGHDGSLATVHANSSADALMRLQTLASMSEVEIPFEALQDQINSAVNVIVQLTRFGDGSRRITEISVLESHGREAFRITTVCRFAAQPMGPDSRVHGYFEYYPLPRFVAERLYMNNQPVPQAFGVALPDDDPLTGPLTTPRVTRTAL
;
A
#
# COMPACT_ATOMS: atom_id res chain seq x y z
N MET A 1 17.39 19.78 57.91
CA MET A 1 18.46 19.43 56.97
C MET A 1 17.90 18.49 55.93
N SER A 2 17.65 19.00 54.76
CA SER A 2 16.98 18.29 53.66
C SER A 2 18.05 17.79 52.67
N LEU A 3 18.12 16.48 52.48
CA LEU A 3 18.95 15.86 51.45
C LEU A 3 18.19 15.93 50.12
N ARG A 4 18.58 16.85 49.25
CA ARG A 4 18.12 16.93 47.87
C ARG A 4 18.63 15.73 47.11
N SER A 5 17.72 14.94 46.53
CA SER A 5 17.95 13.91 45.55
C SER A 5 18.61 14.52 44.30
N ARG A 6 19.83 14.12 44.01
CA ARG A 6 20.47 14.36 42.69
C ARG A 6 19.78 13.44 41.69
N VAL A 7 19.01 14.02 40.81
CA VAL A 7 18.54 13.35 39.57
C VAL A 7 19.76 13.18 38.68
N ASN A 8 20.12 11.94 38.40
CA ASN A 8 21.12 11.57 37.40
C ASN A 8 20.61 11.95 36.03
N THR A 9 21.13 12.99 35.44
CA THR A 9 21.10 13.21 33.98
C THR A 9 22.02 12.20 33.30
N PRO A 10 21.62 11.60 32.15
CA PRO A 10 22.53 10.74 31.39
C PRO A 10 23.71 11.57 30.90
N ASP A 11 24.91 11.07 31.17
CA ASP A 11 26.19 11.68 30.89
C ASP A 11 26.44 11.68 29.35
N ASP A 12 26.36 12.83 28.76
CA ASP A 12 26.54 13.13 27.33
C ASP A 12 28.06 13.14 27.00
N ARG A 13 28.71 11.95 27.03
CA ARG A 13 30.20 11.86 26.96
C ARG A 13 30.77 11.79 25.57
N HIS A 14 29.97 11.64 24.49
CA HIS A 14 30.51 11.61 23.13
C HIS A 14 29.69 12.48 22.19
N SER A 15 30.38 13.36 21.45
CA SER A 15 29.67 14.13 20.42
C SER A 15 29.28 13.20 19.26
N PRO A 16 28.16 13.42 18.57
CA PRO A 16 27.72 12.61 17.43
C PRO A 16 28.77 12.48 16.31
N ARG A 17 29.76 13.39 16.25
CA ARG A 17 30.90 13.33 15.31
C ARG A 17 31.98 12.35 15.71
N GLU A 18 32.22 12.18 17.01
CA GLU A 18 33.20 11.21 17.54
C GLU A 18 32.70 9.79 17.40
N ASP A 19 31.42 9.58 17.65
CA ASP A 19 30.73 8.30 17.44
C ASP A 19 30.79 7.81 15.99
N GLY A 20 30.56 8.68 15.01
CA GLY A 20 30.65 8.33 13.59
C GLY A 20 32.07 7.94 13.15
N ARG A 21 33.11 8.64 13.66
CA ARG A 21 34.51 8.30 13.38
C ARG A 21 34.89 6.95 14.00
N LEU A 22 34.40 6.66 15.19
CA LEU A 22 34.64 5.39 15.87
C LEU A 22 34.05 4.22 15.07
N VAL A 23 32.80 4.34 14.63
CA VAL A 23 32.11 3.32 13.81
C VAL A 23 32.87 3.08 12.49
N SER A 24 33.25 4.13 11.78
CA SER A 24 34.02 4.03 10.52
C SER A 24 35.39 3.39 10.71
N SER A 25 36.09 3.70 11.81
CA SER A 25 37.38 3.09 12.15
C SER A 25 37.25 1.59 12.40
N TYR A 26 36.26 1.16 13.18
CA TYR A 26 36.03 -0.27 13.44
C TYR A 26 35.49 -1.02 12.22
N ARG A 27 34.72 -0.36 11.34
CA ARG A 27 34.33 -0.92 10.05
C ARG A 27 35.56 -1.22 9.18
N ALA A 28 36.50 -0.29 9.08
CA ALA A 28 37.74 -0.50 8.33
C ALA A 28 38.52 -1.71 8.86
N LYS A 29 38.75 -1.77 10.18
CA LYS A 29 39.42 -2.91 10.82
C LYS A 29 38.69 -4.23 10.62
N LEU A 30 37.33 -4.22 10.67
CA LEU A 30 36.56 -5.41 10.43
C LEU A 30 36.75 -5.93 9.00
N LEU A 31 36.75 -5.02 8.00
CA LEU A 31 36.97 -5.39 6.59
C LEU A 31 38.36 -5.90 6.30
N GLU A 32 39.39 -5.51 7.09
CA GLU A 32 40.75 -6.03 6.99
C GLU A 32 40.90 -7.45 7.57
N GLU A 33 40.09 -7.82 8.58
CA GLU A 33 40.17 -9.13 9.24
C GLU A 33 39.24 -10.20 8.65
N ILE A 34 38.38 -9.87 7.70
CA ILE A 34 37.43 -10.81 7.10
C ILE A 34 37.79 -11.19 5.66
N ASP A 35 37.61 -12.47 5.32
CA ASP A 35 37.64 -12.92 3.93
C ASP A 35 36.24 -12.70 3.29
N LEU A 36 36.19 -11.76 2.35
CA LEU A 36 34.95 -11.40 1.63
C LEU A 36 34.37 -12.56 0.81
N ALA A 37 35.22 -13.48 0.30
CA ALA A 37 34.78 -14.63 -0.46
C ALA A 37 34.08 -15.65 0.46
N GLU A 38 34.70 -15.95 1.62
CA GLU A 38 34.11 -16.82 2.66
C GLU A 38 32.75 -16.24 3.16
N MET A 39 32.73 -14.91 3.36
CA MET A 39 31.53 -14.21 3.85
C MET A 39 30.38 -14.22 2.83
N SER A 40 30.68 -14.16 1.54
CA SER A 40 29.64 -14.17 0.49
C SER A 40 28.89 -15.51 0.39
N ALA A 41 29.53 -16.61 0.80
CA ALA A 41 28.95 -17.95 0.78
C ALA A 41 27.98 -18.23 1.95
N LEU A 42 28.00 -17.40 3.00
CA LEU A 42 27.16 -17.59 4.18
C LEU A 42 25.73 -17.03 3.98
N ALA A 43 24.76 -17.67 4.62
CA ALA A 43 23.41 -17.12 4.73
C ALA A 43 23.42 -15.77 5.50
N PRO A 44 22.47 -14.84 5.23
CA PRO A 44 22.49 -13.48 5.82
C PRO A 44 22.61 -13.47 7.36
N ALA A 45 21.87 -14.33 8.05
CA ALA A 45 21.91 -14.43 9.51
C ALA A 45 23.27 -14.95 10.03
N GLU A 46 23.85 -15.94 9.36
CA GLU A 46 25.15 -16.51 9.71
C GLU A 46 26.28 -15.50 9.46
N ARG A 47 26.18 -14.76 8.37
CA ARG A 47 27.10 -13.65 8.02
C ARG A 47 27.08 -12.59 9.11
N ARG A 48 25.90 -12.14 9.53
CA ARG A 48 25.75 -11.16 10.63
C ARG A 48 26.39 -11.67 11.92
N ALA A 49 26.04 -12.88 12.34
CA ALA A 49 26.57 -13.47 13.57
C ALA A 49 28.10 -13.68 13.54
N ARG A 50 28.68 -13.94 12.36
CA ARG A 50 30.12 -14.04 12.15
C ARG A 50 30.80 -12.69 12.35
N LEU A 51 30.25 -11.63 11.73
CA LEU A 51 30.80 -10.26 11.85
C LEU A 51 30.72 -9.73 13.28
N GLU A 52 29.59 -9.96 13.97
CA GLU A 52 29.43 -9.57 15.38
C GLU A 52 30.49 -10.23 16.27
N ARG A 53 30.80 -11.51 16.03
CA ARG A 53 31.88 -12.22 16.76
C ARG A 53 33.26 -11.67 16.47
N VAL A 54 33.61 -11.47 15.20
CA VAL A 54 34.91 -10.91 14.79
C VAL A 54 35.09 -9.51 15.37
N LEU A 55 34.08 -8.65 15.19
CA LEU A 55 34.10 -7.30 15.73
C LEU A 55 34.17 -7.27 17.27
N GLY A 56 33.43 -8.16 17.93
CA GLY A 56 33.53 -8.35 19.38
C GLY A 56 34.95 -8.69 19.84
N HIS A 57 35.67 -9.45 19.04
CA HIS A 57 37.08 -9.80 19.32
C HIS A 57 38.03 -8.59 19.11
N ILE A 58 37.85 -7.84 18.00
CA ILE A 58 38.62 -6.62 17.71
C ILE A 58 38.44 -5.60 18.84
N ILE A 59 37.19 -5.32 19.25
CA ILE A 59 36.89 -4.36 20.33
C ILE A 59 37.48 -4.82 21.66
N SER A 60 37.50 -6.12 21.95
CA SER A 60 38.10 -6.65 23.19
C SER A 60 39.61 -6.50 23.21
N ARG A 61 40.27 -6.57 22.04
CA ARG A 61 41.73 -6.50 21.91
C ARG A 61 42.22 -5.05 21.91
N GLU A 62 41.54 -4.16 21.23
CA GLU A 62 42.04 -2.82 20.89
C GLU A 62 41.05 -1.69 21.22
N GLY A 63 39.91 -2.03 21.78
CA GLY A 63 38.79 -1.08 21.98
C GLY A 63 38.92 -0.24 23.25
N PRO A 64 38.16 0.84 23.31
CA PRO A 64 37.97 1.61 24.53
C PRO A 64 37.27 0.80 25.62
N VAL A 65 37.42 1.21 26.85
CA VAL A 65 36.67 0.62 27.98
C VAL A 65 35.21 1.06 27.85
N LEU A 66 34.34 0.15 27.38
CA LEU A 66 32.92 0.35 27.21
C LEU A 66 32.13 -0.52 28.20
N SER A 67 30.99 -0.04 28.62
CA SER A 67 30.00 -0.89 29.29
C SER A 67 29.48 -1.97 28.35
N THR A 68 28.91 -3.04 28.88
CA THR A 68 28.32 -4.13 28.10
C THR A 68 27.28 -3.62 27.09
N VAL A 69 26.48 -2.61 27.48
CA VAL A 69 25.45 -2.00 26.65
C VAL A 69 26.06 -1.18 25.51
N GLU A 70 27.03 -0.31 25.81
CA GLU A 70 27.71 0.52 24.80
C GLU A 70 28.48 -0.34 23.80
N ARG A 71 29.13 -1.41 24.27
CA ARG A 71 29.80 -2.38 23.43
C ARG A 71 28.84 -3.07 22.46
N ALA A 72 27.69 -3.56 22.95
CA ALA A 72 26.68 -4.19 22.12
C ALA A 72 26.13 -3.22 21.07
N GLN A 73 25.89 -1.97 21.45
CA GLN A 73 25.43 -0.92 20.53
C GLN A 73 26.47 -0.60 19.46
N LEU A 74 27.75 -0.48 19.83
CA LEU A 74 28.83 -0.24 18.87
C LEU A 74 28.96 -1.40 17.88
N ILE A 75 28.95 -2.65 18.37
CA ILE A 75 29.00 -3.85 17.52
C ILE A 75 27.84 -3.82 16.52
N ARG A 76 26.62 -3.61 16.99
CA ARG A 76 25.44 -3.57 16.13
C ARG A 76 25.56 -2.49 15.05
N ARG A 77 25.92 -1.26 15.43
CA ARG A 77 26.10 -0.13 14.50
C ARG A 77 27.16 -0.39 13.42
N VAL A 78 28.31 -0.94 13.80
CA VAL A 78 29.40 -1.24 12.85
C VAL A 78 28.99 -2.36 11.88
N VAL A 79 28.28 -3.38 12.37
CA VAL A 79 27.80 -4.48 11.52
C VAL A 79 26.68 -4.00 10.58
N ASP A 80 25.77 -3.17 11.07
CA ASP A 80 24.70 -2.55 10.26
C ASP A 80 25.30 -1.68 9.14
N GLU A 81 26.40 -0.95 9.43
CA GLU A 81 27.10 -0.16 8.43
C GLU A 81 27.93 -1.02 7.45
N ALA A 82 28.42 -2.16 7.89
CA ALA A 82 29.21 -3.06 7.04
C ALA A 82 28.35 -3.91 6.09
N LEU A 83 27.22 -4.41 6.57
CA LEU A 83 26.35 -5.33 5.84
C LEU A 83 25.06 -4.70 5.31
N GLY A 84 24.50 -3.76 6.06
CA GLY A 84 23.18 -3.22 5.84
C GLY A 84 23.20 -1.80 5.28
N LEU A 85 22.13 -1.08 5.59
CA LEU A 85 21.91 0.30 5.16
C LEU A 85 22.34 1.31 6.24
N GLY A 86 23.19 0.91 7.18
CA GLY A 86 23.79 1.77 8.20
C GLY A 86 22.74 2.38 9.14
N VAL A 87 22.70 3.72 9.18
CA VAL A 87 21.78 4.47 10.06
C VAL A 87 20.31 4.24 9.75
N LEU A 88 19.98 3.66 8.60
CA LEU A 88 18.60 3.39 8.19
C LEU A 88 18.08 2.05 8.73
N GLU A 89 18.94 1.10 9.10
CA GLU A 89 18.53 -0.23 9.57
C GLU A 89 17.57 -0.17 10.77
N PRO A 90 17.86 0.56 11.86
CA PRO A 90 16.93 0.67 12.99
C PRO A 90 15.59 1.30 12.61
N LEU A 91 15.58 2.19 11.60
CA LEU A 91 14.36 2.83 11.13
C LEU A 91 13.52 1.88 10.29
N LEU A 92 14.16 0.99 9.54
CA LEU A 92 13.49 -0.06 8.76
C LEU A 92 12.96 -1.19 9.65
N GLU A 93 13.55 -1.42 10.83
CA GLU A 93 13.06 -2.38 11.81
C GLU A 93 11.85 -1.84 12.62
N ASP A 94 11.69 -0.51 12.74
CA ASP A 94 10.59 0.10 13.51
C ASP A 94 9.25 0.07 12.74
N PRO A 95 8.27 -0.76 13.16
CA PRO A 95 7.00 -0.90 12.45
C PRO A 95 6.10 0.33 12.52
N SER A 96 6.40 1.29 13.39
CA SER A 96 5.64 2.53 13.52
C SER A 96 5.97 3.56 12.42
N ILE A 97 7.11 3.39 11.73
CA ILE A 97 7.56 4.29 10.66
C ILE A 97 6.92 3.86 9.35
N SER A 98 6.21 4.76 8.69
CA SER A 98 5.61 4.58 7.37
C SER A 98 6.49 5.08 6.23
N GLU A 99 7.29 6.11 6.48
CA GLU A 99 8.17 6.71 5.47
C GLU A 99 9.47 7.22 6.11
N ILE A 100 10.58 7.06 5.42
CA ILE A 100 11.91 7.56 5.79
C ILE A 100 12.36 8.50 4.68
N MET A 101 12.72 9.73 5.02
CA MET A 101 13.14 10.76 4.08
C MET A 101 14.51 11.28 4.49
N VAL A 102 15.50 11.13 3.61
CA VAL A 102 16.87 11.61 3.80
C VAL A 102 17.10 12.77 2.84
N ASN A 103 17.39 13.95 3.36
CA ASN A 103 17.68 15.17 2.61
C ASN A 103 19.14 15.57 2.82
N GLY A 104 20.02 15.03 1.98
CA GLY A 104 21.46 15.11 2.23
C GLY A 104 21.92 14.29 3.44
N PRO A 105 23.22 14.34 3.80
CA PRO A 105 23.76 13.51 4.87
C PRO A 105 23.27 13.92 6.27
N ASP A 106 22.89 15.17 6.47
CA ASP A 106 22.65 15.74 7.80
C ASP A 106 21.20 15.68 8.26
N GLN A 107 20.23 15.39 7.38
CA GLN A 107 18.80 15.49 7.69
C GLN A 107 18.07 14.19 7.38
N ILE A 108 17.58 13.53 8.43
CA ILE A 108 16.73 12.36 8.32
C ILE A 108 15.39 12.67 8.98
N PHE A 109 14.31 12.52 8.22
CA PHE A 109 12.94 12.66 8.68
C PHE A 109 12.26 11.30 8.59
N VAL A 110 11.30 11.07 9.48
CA VAL A 110 10.41 9.90 9.41
C VAL A 110 8.96 10.34 9.53
N GLU A 111 8.07 9.56 8.91
CA GLU A 111 6.64 9.69 9.16
C GLU A 111 6.18 8.59 10.11
N ARG A 112 5.49 8.97 11.19
CA ARG A 112 4.81 8.09 12.15
C ARG A 112 3.37 8.52 12.32
N SER A 113 2.43 7.62 12.06
CA SER A 113 0.99 7.90 12.20
C SER A 113 0.53 9.18 11.49
N GLY A 114 1.09 9.48 10.31
CA GLY A 114 0.77 10.66 9.50
C GLY A 114 1.43 11.97 9.96
N ARG A 115 2.36 11.92 10.91
CA ARG A 115 3.15 13.06 11.37
C ARG A 115 4.60 12.89 10.97
N VAL A 116 5.17 13.93 10.39
CA VAL A 116 6.59 13.98 10.00
C VAL A 116 7.39 14.59 11.14
N GLU A 117 8.47 13.92 11.54
CA GLU A 117 9.42 14.39 12.56
C GLU A 117 10.87 14.23 12.07
N GLN A 118 11.74 15.17 12.45
CA GLN A 118 13.15 15.08 12.20
C GLN A 118 13.84 14.28 13.31
N LEU A 119 14.68 13.33 12.92
CA LEU A 119 15.46 12.53 13.87
C LEU A 119 16.84 13.14 14.11
N PRO A 120 17.43 12.95 15.31
CA PRO A 120 18.80 13.36 15.63
C PRO A 120 19.83 12.37 15.06
N LEU A 121 19.54 11.81 13.88
CA LEU A 121 20.38 10.87 13.14
C LEU A 121 20.89 11.53 11.87
N ARG A 122 22.08 11.11 11.43
CA ARG A 122 22.69 11.59 10.20
C ARG A 122 23.69 10.57 9.65
N PHE A 123 24.00 10.68 8.38
CA PHE A 123 25.15 10.00 7.78
C PHE A 123 26.46 10.70 8.18
N ALA A 124 27.54 9.97 8.26
CA ALA A 124 28.83 10.55 8.64
C ALA A 124 29.39 11.49 7.54
N SER A 125 29.06 11.23 6.28
CA SER A 125 29.45 12.04 5.14
C SER A 125 28.52 11.86 3.95
N HIS A 126 28.69 12.70 2.92
CA HIS A 126 28.01 12.56 1.63
C HIS A 126 28.38 11.23 0.94
N GLU A 127 29.65 10.84 1.02
CA GLU A 127 30.14 9.59 0.42
C GLU A 127 29.47 8.36 1.05
N GLN A 128 29.24 8.36 2.38
CA GLN A 128 28.53 7.28 3.05
C GLN A 128 27.07 7.19 2.59
N LEU A 129 26.38 8.31 2.43
CA LEU A 129 25.03 8.34 1.87
C LEU A 129 25.01 7.79 0.45
N MET A 130 25.95 8.23 -0.42
CA MET A 130 26.05 7.72 -1.80
C MET A 130 26.33 6.22 -1.84
N GLN A 131 27.24 5.70 -1.00
CA GLN A 131 27.49 4.26 -0.90
C GLN A 131 26.25 3.47 -0.49
N THR A 132 25.43 4.02 0.43
CA THR A 132 24.17 3.40 0.84
C THR A 132 23.18 3.41 -0.33
N ILE A 133 23.07 4.51 -1.05
CA ILE A 133 22.23 4.64 -2.25
C ILE A 133 22.66 3.64 -3.33
N GLU A 134 23.94 3.57 -3.67
CA GLU A 134 24.48 2.63 -4.66
C GLU A 134 24.21 1.17 -4.28
N ARG A 135 24.31 0.84 -3.00
CA ARG A 135 24.01 -0.50 -2.48
C ARG A 135 22.52 -0.85 -2.70
N ILE A 136 21.62 0.06 -2.42
CA ILE A 136 20.18 -0.12 -2.65
C ILE A 136 19.90 -0.31 -4.15
N VAL A 137 20.40 0.59 -4.97
CA VAL A 137 20.11 0.66 -6.40
C VAL A 137 20.70 -0.54 -7.17
N SER A 138 21.88 -1.02 -6.75
CA SER A 138 22.53 -2.18 -7.36
C SER A 138 21.74 -3.49 -7.17
N THR A 139 20.95 -3.62 -6.09
CA THR A 139 20.12 -4.83 -5.86
C THR A 139 19.06 -5.04 -6.95
N VAL A 140 18.65 -3.97 -7.63
CA VAL A 140 17.65 -3.99 -8.71
C VAL A 140 18.29 -3.81 -10.11
N ASN A 141 19.61 -4.00 -10.23
CA ASN A 141 20.38 -3.82 -11.46
C ASN A 141 20.17 -2.43 -12.11
N ARG A 142 20.11 -1.38 -11.29
CA ARG A 142 20.02 0.01 -11.74
C ARG A 142 21.26 0.78 -11.33
N ARG A 143 21.40 1.98 -11.90
CA ARG A 143 22.46 2.93 -11.61
C ARG A 143 21.86 4.28 -11.32
N VAL A 144 22.51 5.06 -10.45
CA VAL A 144 22.27 6.48 -10.24
C VAL A 144 23.59 7.21 -10.37
N ASP A 145 23.68 8.09 -11.33
CA ASP A 145 24.87 8.92 -11.65
C ASP A 145 24.42 10.26 -12.25
N GLU A 146 25.35 11.14 -12.59
CA GLU A 146 25.02 12.45 -13.19
C GLU A 146 24.24 12.36 -14.50
N ALA A 147 24.40 11.27 -15.26
CA ALA A 147 23.67 11.04 -16.50
C ALA A 147 22.24 10.50 -16.22
N ASN A 148 22.07 9.80 -15.12
CA ASN A 148 20.79 9.25 -14.67
C ASN A 148 20.57 9.62 -13.19
N PRO A 149 20.26 10.90 -12.89
CA PRO A 149 20.27 11.39 -11.52
C PRO A 149 19.01 11.04 -10.72
N MET A 150 18.08 10.27 -11.28
CA MET A 150 16.86 9.79 -10.61
C MET A 150 16.70 8.30 -10.82
N VAL A 151 16.30 7.60 -9.77
CA VAL A 151 16.02 6.17 -9.85
C VAL A 151 14.97 5.75 -8.82
N ASP A 152 14.04 4.92 -9.29
CA ASP A 152 13.17 4.14 -8.41
C ASP A 152 13.76 2.75 -8.22
N ALA A 153 13.81 2.29 -6.98
CA ALA A 153 14.32 0.99 -6.58
C ALA A 153 13.39 0.34 -5.57
N ARG A 154 13.74 -0.85 -5.12
CA ARG A 154 13.04 -1.55 -4.05
C ARG A 154 14.05 -2.25 -3.17
N LEU A 155 13.80 -2.24 -1.87
CA LEU A 155 14.56 -3.06 -0.93
C LEU A 155 14.16 -4.54 -1.08
N PRO A 156 15.02 -5.49 -0.71
CA PRO A 156 14.68 -6.92 -0.71
C PRO A 156 13.44 -7.27 0.15
N SER A 157 13.19 -6.48 1.18
CA SER A 157 12.01 -6.57 2.06
C SER A 157 10.73 -6.01 1.43
N GLY A 158 10.85 -5.32 0.29
CA GLY A 158 9.73 -4.87 -0.53
C GLY A 158 9.47 -3.37 -0.55
N GLU A 159 10.06 -2.58 0.36
CA GLU A 159 9.85 -1.12 0.46
C GLU A 159 10.25 -0.41 -0.83
N ARG A 160 9.47 0.58 -1.23
CA ARG A 160 9.77 1.44 -2.39
C ARG A 160 10.83 2.44 -2.02
N VAL A 161 11.78 2.63 -2.92
CA VAL A 161 12.88 3.59 -2.75
C VAL A 161 12.89 4.52 -3.95
N ASN A 162 12.83 5.82 -3.69
CA ASN A 162 13.08 6.84 -4.69
C ASN A 162 14.38 7.56 -4.33
N VAL A 163 15.25 7.74 -5.31
CA VAL A 163 16.51 8.46 -5.18
C VAL A 163 16.58 9.56 -6.21
N ILE A 164 17.04 10.73 -5.79
CA ILE A 164 17.40 11.83 -6.68
C ILE A 164 18.70 12.46 -6.19
N ILE A 165 19.65 12.67 -7.12
CA ILE A 165 20.97 13.21 -6.81
C ILE A 165 21.25 14.52 -7.56
N PRO A 166 22.29 15.28 -7.23
CA PRO A 166 22.76 16.37 -8.06
C PRO A 166 23.04 15.90 -9.50
N PRO A 167 22.83 16.75 -10.53
CA PRO A 167 22.53 18.17 -10.43
C PRO A 167 21.06 18.52 -10.22
N LEU A 168 20.14 17.54 -10.21
CA LEU A 168 18.70 17.81 -10.08
C LEU A 168 18.32 18.17 -8.65
N SER A 169 18.87 17.47 -7.66
CA SER A 169 18.68 17.79 -6.26
C SER A 169 19.69 18.83 -5.79
N LEU A 170 19.24 20.06 -5.56
CA LEU A 170 20.10 21.18 -5.16
C LEU A 170 20.57 21.09 -3.70
N THR A 171 19.92 20.29 -2.88
CA THR A 171 20.22 20.11 -1.46
C THR A 171 21.16 18.93 -1.18
N GLY A 172 21.66 18.27 -2.23
CA GLY A 172 22.43 17.03 -2.15
C GLY A 172 21.62 15.80 -2.51
N ALA A 173 22.19 14.63 -2.32
CA ALA A 173 21.47 13.38 -2.59
C ALA A 173 20.26 13.25 -1.66
N THR A 174 19.11 12.92 -2.24
CA THR A 174 17.85 12.72 -1.53
C THR A 174 17.39 11.27 -1.71
N LEU A 175 16.99 10.64 -0.62
CA LEU A 175 16.53 9.26 -0.59
C LEU A 175 15.21 9.21 0.18
N THR A 176 14.18 8.68 -0.46
CA THR A 176 12.87 8.45 0.18
C THR A 176 12.58 6.95 0.18
N ILE A 177 12.31 6.37 1.35
CA ILE A 177 11.92 4.97 1.49
C ILE A 177 10.50 4.94 2.02
N ARG A 178 9.58 4.44 1.20
CA ARG A 178 8.18 4.26 1.58
C ARG A 178 7.93 2.81 1.93
N ARG A 179 7.54 2.60 3.17
CA ARG A 179 7.21 1.27 3.69
C ARG A 179 5.75 0.95 3.38
N PHE A 180 5.47 -0.33 3.23
CA PHE A 180 4.09 -0.76 3.14
C PHE A 180 3.55 -0.92 4.56
N PRO A 181 2.48 -0.18 4.90
CA PRO A 181 1.84 -0.38 6.19
C PRO A 181 1.35 -1.83 6.28
N ARG A 182 1.31 -2.37 7.48
CA ARG A 182 0.65 -3.65 7.75
C ARG A 182 -0.74 -3.65 7.14
N ALA A 183 -1.10 -4.74 6.48
CA ALA A 183 -2.44 -4.91 5.95
C ALA A 183 -3.48 -4.82 7.08
N PHE A 184 -4.44 -3.91 6.94
CA PHE A 184 -5.58 -3.83 7.85
C PHE A 184 -6.58 -4.93 7.51
N THR A 185 -7.12 -5.57 8.52
CA THR A 185 -8.27 -6.45 8.38
C THR A 185 -9.55 -5.63 8.32
N LEU A 186 -10.62 -6.19 7.74
CA LEU A 186 -11.94 -5.51 7.72
C LEU A 186 -12.48 -5.27 9.14
N HIS A 187 -12.19 -6.15 10.10
CA HIS A 187 -12.58 -5.95 11.50
C HIS A 187 -11.82 -4.76 12.14
N GLU A 188 -10.55 -4.59 11.85
CA GLU A 188 -9.81 -3.39 12.30
C GLU A 188 -10.36 -2.12 11.65
N MET A 189 -10.81 -2.19 10.39
CA MET A 189 -11.47 -1.07 9.71
C MET A 189 -12.83 -0.74 10.35
N ILE A 190 -13.58 -1.75 10.84
CA ILE A 190 -14.80 -1.54 11.64
C ILE A 190 -14.45 -0.83 12.95
N ALA A 191 -13.44 -1.30 13.68
CA ALA A 191 -13.00 -0.66 14.92
C ALA A 191 -12.55 0.79 14.74
N LEU A 192 -12.06 1.16 13.56
CA LEU A 192 -11.70 2.53 13.18
C LEU A 192 -12.91 3.35 12.68
N GLY A 193 -14.10 2.76 12.59
CA GLY A 193 -15.30 3.41 12.05
C GLY A 193 -15.24 3.67 10.55
N SER A 194 -14.39 2.95 9.81
CA SER A 194 -14.29 3.07 8.35
C SER A 194 -15.47 2.43 7.62
N LEU A 195 -16.05 1.38 8.20
CA LEU A 195 -17.23 0.65 7.75
C LEU A 195 -17.94 0.00 8.95
N GLU A 196 -19.15 -0.52 8.75
CA GLU A 196 -19.92 -1.26 9.76
C GLU A 196 -20.06 -2.74 9.40
N GLU A 197 -20.48 -3.56 10.40
CA GLU A 197 -20.66 -5.01 10.25
C GLU A 197 -21.61 -5.38 9.09
N GLN A 198 -22.72 -4.64 8.91
CA GLN A 198 -23.67 -4.88 7.82
C GLN A 198 -23.03 -4.67 6.45
N MET A 199 -22.10 -3.71 6.33
CA MET A 199 -21.34 -3.49 5.11
C MET A 199 -20.33 -4.62 4.88
N LEU A 200 -19.66 -5.10 5.94
CA LEU A 200 -18.76 -6.24 5.86
C LEU A 200 -19.51 -7.48 5.34
N LEU A 201 -20.70 -7.75 5.87
CA LEU A 201 -21.53 -8.88 5.43
C LEU A 201 -21.91 -8.74 3.95
N LEU A 202 -22.32 -7.54 3.50
CA LEU A 202 -22.62 -7.29 2.10
C LEU A 202 -21.39 -7.50 1.22
N LEU A 203 -20.27 -6.85 1.54
CA LEU A 203 -19.04 -6.93 0.76
C LEU A 203 -18.52 -8.37 0.68
N SER A 204 -18.61 -9.13 1.77
CA SER A 204 -18.25 -10.55 1.79
C SER A 204 -19.13 -11.36 0.82
N GLY A 205 -20.43 -11.13 0.85
CA GLY A 205 -21.38 -11.77 -0.07
C GLY A 205 -21.09 -11.42 -1.52
N LEU A 206 -20.84 -10.14 -1.83
CA LEU A 206 -20.56 -9.66 -3.20
C LEU A 206 -19.26 -10.26 -3.75
N VAL A 207 -18.21 -10.34 -2.93
CA VAL A 207 -16.94 -10.98 -3.30
C VAL A 207 -17.12 -12.48 -3.52
N ALA A 208 -17.84 -13.17 -2.62
CA ALA A 208 -18.13 -14.61 -2.76
C ALA A 208 -19.01 -14.91 -3.98
N ALA A 209 -19.97 -14.03 -4.29
CA ALA A 209 -20.86 -14.14 -5.48
C ALA A 209 -20.16 -13.74 -6.79
N LYS A 210 -18.84 -13.54 -6.78
CA LYS A 210 -18.06 -13.14 -7.96
C LYS A 210 -18.59 -11.89 -8.66
N MET A 211 -18.94 -10.87 -7.90
CA MET A 211 -19.24 -9.57 -8.48
C MET A 211 -17.97 -8.78 -8.70
N ASN A 212 -17.85 -8.09 -9.82
CA ASN A 212 -16.73 -7.22 -10.14
C ASN A 212 -16.83 -5.91 -9.38
N LEU A 213 -15.82 -5.57 -8.57
CA LEU A 213 -15.83 -4.39 -7.71
C LEU A 213 -14.75 -3.38 -8.13
N ILE A 214 -15.15 -2.12 -8.16
CA ILE A 214 -14.22 -0.98 -8.33
C ILE A 214 -14.16 -0.21 -7.01
N VAL A 215 -12.98 -0.14 -6.43
CA VAL A 215 -12.71 0.69 -5.25
C VAL A 215 -12.25 2.07 -5.71
N SER A 216 -13.01 3.09 -5.37
CA SER A 216 -12.80 4.47 -5.82
C SER A 216 -12.46 5.40 -4.66
N GLY A 217 -11.74 6.46 -4.94
CA GLY A 217 -11.40 7.50 -3.96
C GLY A 217 -10.18 8.32 -4.35
N ALA A 218 -10.00 9.47 -3.74
CA ALA A 218 -8.84 10.34 -3.94
C ALA A 218 -7.53 9.70 -3.41
N THR A 219 -6.40 10.38 -3.60
CA THR A 219 -5.10 9.94 -3.05
C THR A 219 -5.15 9.89 -1.52
N GLY A 220 -4.60 8.83 -0.93
CA GLY A 220 -4.50 8.67 0.52
C GLY A 220 -5.81 8.32 1.23
N THR A 221 -6.89 7.97 0.51
CA THR A 221 -8.18 7.54 1.09
C THR A 221 -8.16 6.11 1.61
N GLY A 222 -7.15 5.29 1.25
CA GLY A 222 -7.05 3.90 1.67
C GLY A 222 -7.58 2.88 0.67
N LYS A 223 -7.64 3.21 -0.64
CA LYS A 223 -8.11 2.31 -1.70
C LYS A 223 -7.36 0.97 -1.71
N THR A 224 -6.03 1.01 -1.75
CA THR A 224 -5.19 -0.20 -1.76
C THR A 224 -5.39 -1.01 -0.46
N THR A 225 -5.57 -0.32 0.67
CA THR A 225 -5.86 -0.96 1.97
C THR A 225 -7.20 -1.72 1.93
N LEU A 226 -8.26 -1.07 1.43
CA LEU A 226 -9.57 -1.72 1.29
C LEU A 226 -9.52 -2.84 0.24
N LEU A 227 -8.86 -2.62 -0.91
CA LEU A 227 -8.69 -3.64 -1.94
C LEU A 227 -8.00 -4.88 -1.38
N ASN A 228 -6.94 -4.69 -0.59
CA ASN A 228 -6.24 -5.78 0.07
C ASN A 228 -7.14 -6.52 1.07
N ALA A 229 -7.90 -5.78 1.89
CA ALA A 229 -8.83 -6.35 2.85
C ALA A 229 -9.98 -7.13 2.18
N LEU A 230 -10.56 -6.60 1.09
CA LEU A 230 -11.59 -7.28 0.28
C LEU A 230 -11.03 -8.53 -0.41
N SER A 231 -9.80 -8.46 -0.89
CA SER A 231 -9.14 -9.62 -1.50
C SER A 231 -8.98 -10.78 -0.52
N GLY A 232 -8.86 -10.49 0.78
CA GLY A 232 -8.85 -11.49 1.83
C GLY A 232 -10.16 -12.29 2.00
N LEU A 233 -11.27 -11.80 1.42
CA LEU A 233 -12.57 -12.49 1.39
C LEU A 233 -12.71 -13.49 0.24
N ILE A 234 -11.77 -13.52 -0.69
CA ILE A 234 -11.79 -14.45 -1.82
C ILE A 234 -11.55 -15.86 -1.30
N PRO A 235 -12.37 -16.86 -1.73
CA PRO A 235 -12.22 -18.24 -1.31
C PRO A 235 -10.81 -18.82 -1.60
N GLU A 236 -10.29 -19.64 -0.67
CA GLU A 236 -8.92 -20.18 -0.73
C GLU A 236 -8.64 -21.05 -1.97
N GLY A 237 -9.65 -21.66 -2.56
CA GLY A 237 -9.52 -22.52 -3.73
C GLY A 237 -9.32 -21.77 -5.05
N GLU A 238 -9.44 -20.45 -5.08
CA GLU A 238 -9.35 -19.65 -6.30
C GLU A 238 -7.91 -19.22 -6.61
N ARG A 239 -7.56 -19.26 -7.91
CA ARG A 239 -6.29 -18.76 -8.43
C ARG A 239 -6.37 -17.25 -8.66
N ILE A 240 -5.62 -16.49 -7.89
CA ILE A 240 -5.63 -15.03 -7.93
C ILE A 240 -4.36 -14.52 -8.62
N ILE A 241 -4.51 -13.59 -9.54
CA ILE A 241 -3.37 -12.86 -10.13
C ILE A 241 -3.51 -11.40 -9.74
N THR A 242 -2.51 -10.86 -9.03
CA THR A 242 -2.42 -9.42 -8.75
C THR A 242 -1.50 -8.75 -9.75
N ILE A 243 -1.89 -7.55 -10.20
CA ILE A 243 -1.14 -6.76 -11.18
C ILE A 243 -1.03 -5.33 -10.65
N GLU A 244 0.18 -4.88 -10.43
CA GLU A 244 0.44 -3.59 -9.78
C GLU A 244 1.63 -2.87 -10.41
N ASP A 245 1.66 -1.54 -10.35
CA ASP A 245 2.87 -0.78 -10.68
C ASP A 245 3.98 -1.07 -9.69
N SER A 246 3.59 -1.28 -8.45
CA SER A 246 4.47 -1.68 -7.36
C SER A 246 3.66 -2.57 -6.44
N ALA A 247 4.13 -3.79 -6.20
CA ALA A 247 3.38 -4.80 -5.49
C ALA A 247 3.20 -4.44 -4.01
N GLU A 248 2.07 -3.80 -3.69
CA GLU A 248 1.65 -3.37 -2.34
C GLU A 248 0.68 -4.37 -1.69
N LEU A 249 -0.05 -5.14 -2.50
CA LEU A 249 -1.04 -6.11 -2.01
C LEU A 249 -0.36 -7.29 -1.33
N GLN A 250 -0.88 -7.68 -0.18
CA GLN A 250 -0.38 -8.78 0.66
C GLN A 250 -1.48 -9.79 0.93
N LEU A 251 -1.91 -10.50 -0.11
CA LEU A 251 -2.92 -11.52 -0.03
C LEU A 251 -2.38 -12.75 0.72
N GLN A 252 -3.24 -13.37 1.53
CA GLN A 252 -2.87 -14.51 2.38
C GLN A 252 -3.25 -15.88 1.77
N GLN A 253 -4.02 -15.88 0.68
CA GLN A 253 -4.42 -17.12 0.02
C GLN A 253 -3.20 -17.87 -0.53
N ALA A 254 -3.28 -19.19 -0.54
CA ALA A 254 -2.18 -20.08 -0.95
C ALA A 254 -1.84 -19.95 -2.46
N HIS A 255 -2.82 -19.59 -3.30
CA HIS A 255 -2.66 -19.59 -4.75
C HIS A 255 -2.70 -18.18 -5.34
N VAL A 256 -1.76 -17.34 -4.95
CA VAL A 256 -1.59 -15.97 -5.44
C VAL A 256 -0.34 -15.85 -6.30
N ILE A 257 -0.48 -15.25 -7.47
CA ILE A 257 0.63 -14.87 -8.34
C ILE A 257 0.66 -13.36 -8.41
N ARG A 258 1.79 -12.78 -8.00
CA ARG A 258 1.99 -11.34 -7.97
C ARG A 258 2.80 -10.91 -9.17
N LEU A 259 2.25 -10.01 -9.95
CA LEU A 259 2.90 -9.42 -11.12
C LEU A 259 3.10 -7.92 -10.89
N GLU A 260 4.29 -7.45 -11.21
CA GLU A 260 4.67 -6.04 -11.09
C GLU A 260 5.15 -5.51 -12.42
N SER A 261 4.70 -4.30 -12.79
CA SER A 261 5.15 -3.61 -13.97
C SER A 261 6.64 -3.28 -13.88
N ARG A 262 7.28 -3.15 -15.01
CA ARG A 262 8.68 -2.77 -15.09
C ARG A 262 8.84 -1.58 -16.04
N PRO A 263 9.30 -0.42 -15.56
CA PRO A 263 9.62 0.70 -16.42
C PRO A 263 10.80 0.37 -17.36
N ALA A 264 10.91 1.12 -18.46
CA ALA A 264 12.03 1.00 -19.36
C ALA A 264 13.37 1.20 -18.62
N ASN A 265 14.42 0.51 -19.07
CA ASN A 265 15.78 0.73 -18.60
C ASN A 265 16.33 2.07 -19.13
N VAL A 266 17.55 2.42 -18.76
CA VAL A 266 18.25 3.66 -19.19
C VAL A 266 18.39 3.79 -20.71
N GLU A 267 18.31 2.68 -21.46
CA GLU A 267 18.32 2.66 -22.93
C GLU A 267 16.90 2.77 -23.52
N GLY A 268 15.86 2.96 -22.73
CA GLY A 268 14.47 3.00 -23.16
C GLY A 268 13.90 1.62 -23.53
N LYS A 269 14.54 0.52 -23.14
CA LYS A 269 14.14 -0.85 -23.51
C LYS A 269 13.64 -1.64 -22.31
N GLY A 270 12.92 -2.74 -22.59
CA GLY A 270 12.51 -3.73 -21.60
C GLY A 270 11.37 -3.27 -20.69
N GLN A 271 10.61 -2.26 -21.09
CA GLN A 271 9.38 -1.88 -20.39
C GLN A 271 8.36 -3.03 -20.44
N ILE A 272 7.72 -3.29 -19.32
CA ILE A 272 6.55 -4.18 -19.19
C ILE A 272 5.48 -3.38 -18.48
N THR A 273 4.41 -3.08 -19.18
CA THR A 273 3.31 -2.25 -18.66
C THR A 273 2.28 -3.09 -17.89
N ILE A 274 1.42 -2.44 -17.08
CA ILE A 274 0.25 -3.11 -16.49
C ILE A 274 -0.59 -3.77 -17.58
N ARG A 275 -0.76 -3.11 -18.74
CA ARG A 275 -1.49 -3.65 -19.89
C ARG A 275 -0.93 -4.98 -20.38
N ASP A 276 0.40 -5.06 -20.55
CA ASP A 276 1.07 -6.31 -20.96
C ASP A 276 0.80 -7.43 -19.96
N LEU A 277 0.84 -7.10 -18.67
CA LEU A 277 0.60 -8.06 -17.60
C LEU A 277 -0.86 -8.52 -17.55
N VAL A 278 -1.85 -7.61 -17.73
CA VAL A 278 -3.26 -7.97 -17.83
C VAL A 278 -3.50 -8.93 -18.99
N ARG A 279 -2.98 -8.62 -20.19
CA ARG A 279 -3.09 -9.49 -21.37
C ARG A 279 -2.44 -10.85 -21.16
N ASN A 280 -1.29 -10.87 -20.49
CA ASN A 280 -0.60 -12.14 -20.21
C ASN A 280 -1.36 -12.96 -19.15
N SER A 281 -1.93 -12.31 -18.13
CA SER A 281 -2.65 -12.97 -17.05
C SER A 281 -3.83 -13.81 -17.56
N LEU A 282 -4.52 -13.40 -18.63
CA LEU A 282 -5.61 -14.14 -19.26
C LEU A 282 -5.18 -15.52 -19.78
N ARG A 283 -3.88 -15.74 -20.04
CA ARG A 283 -3.31 -17.04 -20.44
C ARG A 283 -2.81 -17.87 -19.28
N MET A 284 -2.86 -17.32 -18.06
CA MET A 284 -2.37 -17.97 -16.84
C MET A 284 -3.47 -18.72 -16.10
N ARG A 285 -4.68 -18.84 -16.67
CA ARG A 285 -5.87 -19.46 -16.07
C ARG A 285 -6.22 -18.86 -14.69
N PRO A 286 -6.42 -17.56 -14.58
CA PRO A 286 -6.87 -16.97 -13.32
C PRO A 286 -8.35 -17.25 -13.08
N ASP A 287 -8.72 -17.41 -11.81
CA ASP A 287 -10.12 -17.32 -11.38
C ASP A 287 -10.48 -15.85 -11.11
N ARG A 288 -9.53 -15.05 -10.64
CA ARG A 288 -9.67 -13.61 -10.42
C ARG A 288 -8.42 -12.83 -10.80
N ILE A 289 -8.64 -11.64 -11.32
CA ILE A 289 -7.58 -10.66 -11.60
C ILE A 289 -7.81 -9.46 -10.70
N ILE A 290 -6.77 -9.06 -9.97
CA ILE A 290 -6.80 -7.89 -9.10
C ILE A 290 -5.81 -6.87 -9.63
N VAL A 291 -6.31 -5.72 -10.09
CA VAL A 291 -5.46 -4.62 -10.58
C VAL A 291 -5.35 -3.58 -9.48
N GLY A 292 -4.13 -3.36 -8.99
CA GLY A 292 -3.87 -2.43 -7.89
C GLY A 292 -4.44 -1.03 -8.17
N GLU A 293 -4.20 -0.51 -9.37
CA GLU A 293 -4.79 0.74 -9.83
C GLU A 293 -4.79 0.81 -11.36
N VAL A 294 -5.88 1.34 -11.94
CA VAL A 294 -5.96 1.65 -13.36
C VAL A 294 -5.73 3.15 -13.59
N ARG A 295 -4.83 3.47 -14.53
CA ARG A 295 -4.40 4.85 -14.82
C ARG A 295 -4.40 5.22 -16.29
N GLY A 296 -4.59 4.25 -17.19
CA GLY A 296 -4.51 4.41 -18.64
C GLY A 296 -5.26 3.34 -19.42
N GLY A 297 -4.77 3.06 -20.62
CA GLY A 297 -5.41 2.15 -21.60
C GLY A 297 -5.55 0.70 -21.15
N GLU A 298 -4.83 0.25 -20.12
CA GLU A 298 -5.01 -1.06 -19.48
C GLU A 298 -6.44 -1.26 -18.93
N THR A 299 -7.13 -0.16 -18.68
CA THR A 299 -8.55 -0.17 -18.23
C THR A 299 -9.42 -0.95 -19.20
N LEU A 300 -9.22 -0.81 -20.49
CA LEU A 300 -9.98 -1.55 -21.50
C LEU A 300 -9.75 -3.06 -21.38
N ASP A 301 -8.48 -3.48 -21.29
CA ASP A 301 -8.12 -4.91 -21.19
C ASP A 301 -8.66 -5.52 -19.89
N MET A 302 -8.66 -4.74 -18.78
CA MET A 302 -9.28 -5.13 -17.50
C MET A 302 -10.80 -5.30 -17.63
N LEU A 303 -11.51 -4.34 -18.24
CA LEU A 303 -12.96 -4.43 -18.45
C LEU A 303 -13.32 -5.65 -19.33
N GLN A 304 -12.54 -5.91 -20.36
CA GLN A 304 -12.68 -7.12 -21.17
C GLN A 304 -12.49 -8.40 -20.35
N ALA A 305 -11.47 -8.45 -19.47
CA ALA A 305 -11.27 -9.59 -18.58
C ALA A 305 -12.47 -9.80 -17.67
N MET A 306 -13.00 -8.73 -17.05
CA MET A 306 -14.17 -8.75 -16.17
C MET A 306 -15.45 -9.23 -16.86
N SER A 307 -15.59 -9.00 -18.17
CA SER A 307 -16.77 -9.40 -18.96
C SER A 307 -16.63 -10.74 -19.71
N THR A 308 -15.44 -11.38 -19.67
CA THR A 308 -15.14 -12.58 -20.44
C THR A 308 -14.72 -13.78 -19.59
N GLY A 309 -15.41 -14.00 -18.47
CA GLY A 309 -15.25 -15.20 -17.64
C GLY A 309 -14.24 -15.10 -16.49
N HIS A 310 -13.78 -13.88 -16.16
CA HIS A 310 -12.97 -13.63 -14.97
C HIS A 310 -13.77 -12.79 -13.97
N ASP A 311 -15.02 -13.22 -13.73
CA ASP A 311 -15.96 -12.60 -12.78
C ASP A 311 -15.36 -12.54 -11.37
N GLY A 312 -15.69 -11.48 -10.63
CA GLY A 312 -15.19 -11.24 -9.28
C GLY A 312 -13.81 -10.59 -9.25
N SER A 313 -13.36 -10.04 -10.37
CA SER A 313 -12.15 -9.24 -10.44
C SER A 313 -12.32 -7.90 -9.70
N LEU A 314 -11.22 -7.38 -9.19
CA LEU A 314 -11.19 -6.17 -8.36
C LEU A 314 -10.18 -5.18 -8.93
N ALA A 315 -10.49 -3.89 -8.86
CA ALA A 315 -9.53 -2.86 -9.23
C ALA A 315 -9.75 -1.58 -8.43
N THR A 316 -8.75 -0.67 -8.43
CA THR A 316 -8.95 0.67 -7.89
C THR A 316 -8.86 1.73 -9.00
N VAL A 317 -9.56 2.84 -8.77
CA VAL A 317 -9.52 4.02 -9.64
C VAL A 317 -9.52 5.30 -8.80
N HIS A 318 -8.86 6.32 -9.30
CA HIS A 318 -8.93 7.65 -8.69
C HIS A 318 -10.16 8.40 -9.18
N ALA A 319 -11.14 8.60 -8.28
CA ALA A 319 -12.30 9.47 -8.53
C ALA A 319 -12.85 10.03 -7.20
N ASN A 320 -13.73 11.04 -7.30
CA ASN A 320 -14.29 11.72 -6.14
C ASN A 320 -15.70 11.26 -5.78
N SER A 321 -16.35 10.53 -6.67
CA SER A 321 -17.68 9.93 -6.47
C SER A 321 -17.82 8.64 -7.27
N SER A 322 -18.85 7.83 -6.98
CA SER A 322 -19.15 6.61 -7.76
C SER A 322 -19.46 6.95 -9.22
N ALA A 323 -20.17 8.04 -9.48
CA ALA A 323 -20.48 8.49 -10.85
C ALA A 323 -19.20 8.92 -11.58
N ASP A 324 -18.33 9.72 -10.93
CA ASP A 324 -17.04 10.12 -11.50
C ASP A 324 -16.15 8.92 -11.79
N ALA A 325 -16.24 7.84 -10.99
CA ALA A 325 -15.46 6.63 -11.21
C ALA A 325 -15.80 5.99 -12.57
N LEU A 326 -17.08 5.91 -12.95
CA LEU A 326 -17.51 5.39 -14.24
C LEU A 326 -17.03 6.25 -15.41
N MET A 327 -17.18 7.57 -15.29
CA MET A 327 -16.69 8.52 -16.29
C MET A 327 -15.16 8.45 -16.41
N ARG A 328 -14.47 8.27 -15.29
CA ARG A 328 -13.03 8.10 -15.29
C ARG A 328 -12.59 6.81 -15.96
N LEU A 329 -13.25 5.69 -15.67
CA LEU A 329 -13.00 4.41 -16.35
C LEU A 329 -13.19 4.54 -17.87
N GLN A 330 -14.25 5.23 -18.32
CA GLN A 330 -14.51 5.47 -19.74
C GLN A 330 -13.39 6.30 -20.38
N THR A 331 -12.96 7.38 -19.71
CA THR A 331 -11.83 8.20 -20.16
C THR A 331 -10.53 7.41 -20.22
N LEU A 332 -10.22 6.59 -19.19
CA LEU A 332 -9.01 5.80 -19.17
C LEU A 332 -9.03 4.71 -20.25
N ALA A 333 -10.17 4.05 -20.46
CA ALA A 333 -10.33 3.05 -21.52
C ALA A 333 -10.15 3.66 -22.92
N SER A 334 -10.55 4.91 -23.14
CA SER A 334 -10.33 5.63 -24.41
C SER A 334 -8.86 5.98 -24.68
N MET A 335 -7.99 5.91 -23.68
CA MET A 335 -6.53 6.06 -23.84
C MET A 335 -5.86 4.79 -24.40
N SER A 336 -6.64 3.75 -24.72
CA SER A 336 -6.10 2.54 -25.38
C SER A 336 -5.61 2.88 -26.80
N GLU A 337 -4.72 2.03 -27.34
CA GLU A 337 -4.24 2.18 -28.71
C GLU A 337 -5.31 1.88 -29.78
N VAL A 338 -6.43 1.32 -29.35
CA VAL A 338 -7.56 0.99 -30.21
C VAL A 338 -8.59 2.09 -30.10
N GLU A 339 -8.92 2.72 -31.21
CA GLU A 339 -10.02 3.68 -31.27
C GLU A 339 -11.36 2.96 -31.12
N ILE A 340 -12.02 3.17 -29.99
CA ILE A 340 -13.32 2.59 -29.67
C ILE A 340 -14.32 3.72 -29.47
N PRO A 341 -15.50 3.69 -30.13
CA PRO A 341 -16.56 4.66 -29.90
C PRO A 341 -16.97 4.71 -28.43
N PHE A 342 -17.33 5.91 -27.95
CA PHE A 342 -17.71 6.13 -26.53
C PHE A 342 -18.88 5.22 -26.09
N GLU A 343 -19.87 4.99 -26.99
CA GLU A 343 -21.00 4.11 -26.69
C GLU A 343 -20.56 2.64 -26.53
N ALA A 344 -19.53 2.19 -27.26
CA ALA A 344 -18.99 0.86 -27.09
C ALA A 344 -18.17 0.71 -25.82
N LEU A 345 -17.46 1.75 -25.38
CA LEU A 345 -16.82 1.78 -24.05
C LEU A 345 -17.86 1.76 -22.93
N GLN A 346 -18.98 2.46 -23.11
CA GLN A 346 -20.10 2.45 -22.16
C GLN A 346 -20.71 1.05 -22.02
N ASP A 347 -20.91 0.35 -23.14
CA ASP A 347 -21.35 -1.04 -23.16
C ASP A 347 -20.38 -1.96 -22.41
N GLN A 348 -19.06 -1.80 -22.63
CA GLN A 348 -18.03 -2.56 -21.91
C GLN A 348 -18.09 -2.32 -20.40
N ILE A 349 -18.25 -1.08 -19.95
CA ILE A 349 -18.32 -0.75 -18.53
C ILE A 349 -19.59 -1.31 -17.90
N ASN A 350 -20.76 -1.13 -18.59
CA ASN A 350 -22.04 -1.66 -18.13
C ASN A 350 -22.05 -3.19 -18.02
N SER A 351 -21.27 -3.87 -18.85
CA SER A 351 -21.15 -5.33 -18.82
C SER A 351 -20.14 -5.83 -17.79
N ALA A 352 -19.13 -5.04 -17.49
CA ALA A 352 -18.00 -5.47 -16.67
C ALA A 352 -18.14 -5.09 -15.19
N VAL A 353 -18.59 -3.87 -14.89
CA VAL A 353 -18.62 -3.33 -13.52
C VAL A 353 -19.96 -3.64 -12.86
N ASN A 354 -19.94 -4.20 -11.65
CA ASN A 354 -21.15 -4.45 -10.90
C ASN A 354 -21.31 -3.50 -9.72
N VAL A 355 -20.23 -3.24 -8.98
CA VAL A 355 -20.29 -2.49 -7.73
C VAL A 355 -19.14 -1.48 -7.67
N ILE A 356 -19.41 -0.31 -7.14
CA ILE A 356 -18.43 0.73 -6.84
C ILE A 356 -18.45 1.00 -5.34
N VAL A 357 -17.28 0.97 -4.72
CA VAL A 357 -17.08 1.28 -3.31
C VAL A 357 -16.27 2.56 -3.21
N GLN A 358 -16.92 3.65 -2.82
CA GLN A 358 -16.29 4.97 -2.72
C GLN A 358 -15.69 5.20 -1.32
N LEU A 359 -14.44 5.62 -1.28
CA LEU A 359 -13.71 5.99 -0.07
C LEU A 359 -13.44 7.49 -0.02
N THR A 360 -13.57 8.06 1.17
CA THR A 360 -13.22 9.47 1.42
C THR A 360 -12.32 9.57 2.66
N ARG A 361 -11.34 10.47 2.59
CA ARG A 361 -10.57 10.93 3.74
C ARG A 361 -11.12 12.27 4.19
N PHE A 362 -11.55 12.35 5.44
CA PHE A 362 -12.10 13.55 6.03
C PHE A 362 -11.01 14.48 6.59
N GLY A 363 -11.41 15.69 6.96
CA GLY A 363 -10.50 16.71 7.49
C GLY A 363 -9.86 16.37 8.83
N ASP A 364 -10.47 15.50 9.62
CA ASP A 364 -9.92 14.95 10.86
C ASP A 364 -8.92 13.80 10.63
N GLY A 365 -8.66 13.44 9.36
CA GLY A 365 -7.80 12.34 8.95
C GLY A 365 -8.46 10.98 8.91
N SER A 366 -9.72 10.84 9.39
CA SER A 366 -10.46 9.59 9.31
C SER A 366 -10.74 9.20 7.86
N ARG A 367 -10.78 7.89 7.59
CA ARG A 367 -11.06 7.31 6.27
C ARG A 367 -12.28 6.43 6.39
N ARG A 368 -13.26 6.65 5.51
CA ARG A 368 -14.53 5.90 5.56
C ARG A 368 -14.96 5.50 4.17
N ILE A 369 -15.66 4.37 4.07
CA ILE A 369 -16.49 4.08 2.91
C ILE A 369 -17.68 5.06 2.98
N THR A 370 -17.74 5.97 2.03
CA THR A 370 -18.82 6.98 2.00
C THR A 370 -20.01 6.55 1.16
N GLU A 371 -19.80 5.61 0.24
CA GLU A 371 -20.87 5.11 -0.62
C GLU A 371 -20.54 3.70 -1.13
N ILE A 372 -21.55 2.85 -1.19
CA ILE A 372 -21.56 1.62 -1.97
C ILE A 372 -22.69 1.74 -2.97
N SER A 373 -22.35 1.65 -4.26
CA SER A 373 -23.30 1.81 -5.36
C SER A 373 -23.22 0.63 -6.31
N VAL A 374 -24.37 0.26 -6.87
CA VAL A 374 -24.53 -0.82 -7.83
C VAL A 374 -24.83 -0.22 -9.20
N LEU A 375 -24.21 -0.74 -10.25
CA LEU A 375 -24.47 -0.34 -11.63
C LEU A 375 -25.64 -1.16 -12.18
N GLU A 376 -26.71 -0.48 -12.62
CA GLU A 376 -27.93 -1.10 -13.11
C GLU A 376 -28.12 -0.97 -14.63
N SER A 377 -27.42 -0.02 -15.27
CA SER A 377 -27.50 0.17 -16.72
C SER A 377 -26.90 -1.01 -17.48
N HIS A 378 -27.46 -1.29 -18.66
CA HIS A 378 -27.06 -2.38 -19.53
C HIS A 378 -26.75 -1.88 -20.94
N GLY A 379 -25.84 -2.59 -21.63
CA GLY A 379 -25.50 -2.28 -23.01
C GLY A 379 -25.01 -0.84 -23.15
N ARG A 380 -25.55 -0.12 -24.11
CA ARG A 380 -25.17 1.27 -24.43
C ARG A 380 -26.00 2.33 -23.68
N GLU A 381 -26.75 1.93 -22.65
CA GLU A 381 -27.50 2.87 -21.82
C GLU A 381 -26.54 3.80 -21.05
N ALA A 382 -27.00 5.03 -20.78
CA ALA A 382 -26.32 5.94 -19.88
C ALA A 382 -26.14 5.29 -18.49
N PHE A 383 -25.02 5.55 -17.84
CA PHE A 383 -24.73 4.96 -16.53
C PHE A 383 -25.85 5.30 -15.53
N ARG A 384 -26.47 4.26 -14.99
CA ARG A 384 -27.45 4.33 -13.92
C ARG A 384 -26.93 3.53 -12.73
N ILE A 385 -26.67 4.25 -11.66
CA ILE A 385 -26.17 3.67 -10.41
C ILE A 385 -27.22 3.81 -9.32
N THR A 386 -27.35 2.78 -8.49
CA THR A 386 -28.21 2.79 -7.30
C THR A 386 -27.34 2.70 -6.06
N THR A 387 -27.39 3.74 -5.23
CA THR A 387 -26.69 3.75 -3.94
C THR A 387 -27.40 2.83 -2.98
N VAL A 388 -26.68 1.83 -2.46
CA VAL A 388 -27.21 0.85 -1.49
C VAL A 388 -26.70 1.12 -0.06
N CYS A 389 -25.64 1.90 0.08
CA CYS A 389 -25.15 2.38 1.37
C CYS A 389 -24.53 3.76 1.23
N ARG A 390 -24.79 4.65 2.18
CA ARG A 390 -24.22 6.01 2.22
C ARG A 390 -23.84 6.39 3.65
N PHE A 391 -22.67 7.05 3.80
CA PHE A 391 -22.30 7.70 5.06
C PHE A 391 -22.88 9.11 5.10
N ALA A 392 -23.79 9.37 6.03
CA ALA A 392 -24.36 10.68 6.31
C ALA A 392 -23.48 11.41 7.33
N ALA A 393 -22.51 12.20 6.83
CA ALA A 393 -21.65 12.99 7.69
C ALA A 393 -22.41 14.11 8.38
N GLN A 394 -22.12 14.32 9.65
CA GLN A 394 -22.61 15.46 10.43
C GLN A 394 -21.55 16.57 10.46
N PRO A 395 -21.94 17.81 10.76
CA PRO A 395 -20.98 18.88 11.00
C PRO A 395 -19.95 18.48 12.07
N MET A 396 -18.69 18.89 11.88
CA MET A 396 -17.60 18.58 12.81
C MET A 396 -17.95 19.05 14.21
N GLY A 397 -17.87 18.15 15.18
CA GLY A 397 -18.15 18.43 16.58
C GLY A 397 -17.06 19.24 17.28
N PRO A 398 -17.26 19.64 18.57
CA PRO A 398 -16.27 20.35 19.37
C PRO A 398 -14.96 19.57 19.58
N ASP A 399 -14.99 18.25 19.42
CA ASP A 399 -13.84 17.34 19.49
C ASP A 399 -12.99 17.33 18.21
N SER A 400 -13.33 18.16 17.22
CA SER A 400 -12.69 18.22 15.91
C SER A 400 -12.72 16.89 15.14
N ARG A 401 -13.69 16.02 15.43
CA ARG A 401 -13.92 14.77 14.74
C ARG A 401 -15.15 14.83 13.84
N VAL A 402 -15.10 14.08 12.74
CA VAL A 402 -16.22 13.91 11.86
C VAL A 402 -17.07 12.75 12.37
N HIS A 403 -18.31 13.10 12.80
CA HIS A 403 -19.35 12.17 13.21
C HIS A 403 -20.31 11.90 12.08
N GLY A 404 -21.07 10.83 12.16
CA GLY A 404 -22.09 10.49 11.16
C GLY A 404 -22.63 9.10 11.44
N TYR A 405 -23.48 8.65 10.52
CA TYR A 405 -24.07 7.32 10.54
C TYR A 405 -24.20 6.78 9.12
N PHE A 406 -24.31 5.47 8.98
CA PHE A 406 -24.56 4.84 7.69
C PHE A 406 -26.06 4.68 7.43
N GLU A 407 -26.47 5.02 6.23
CA GLU A 407 -27.80 4.81 5.69
C GLU A 407 -27.75 3.61 4.76
N TYR A 408 -28.70 2.69 4.92
CA TYR A 408 -28.81 1.47 4.13
C TYR A 408 -30.08 1.52 3.29
N TYR A 409 -29.97 1.13 2.04
CA TYR A 409 -31.07 1.12 1.08
C TYR A 409 -31.25 -0.30 0.53
N PRO A 410 -32.47 -0.63 0.02
CA PRO A 410 -32.73 -1.95 -0.55
C PRO A 410 -31.78 -2.28 -1.71
N LEU A 411 -31.33 -3.52 -1.76
CA LEU A 411 -30.52 -4.02 -2.88
C LEU A 411 -31.38 -4.17 -4.13
N PRO A 412 -30.86 -3.78 -5.31
CA PRO A 412 -31.49 -4.15 -6.58
C PRO A 412 -31.72 -5.67 -6.65
N ARG A 413 -32.84 -6.08 -7.24
CA ARG A 413 -33.26 -7.48 -7.28
C ARG A 413 -32.18 -8.42 -7.86
N PHE A 414 -31.55 -8.04 -8.95
CA PHE A 414 -30.51 -8.87 -9.58
C PHE A 414 -29.29 -9.12 -8.67
N VAL A 415 -28.95 -8.18 -7.77
CA VAL A 415 -27.89 -8.35 -6.76
C VAL A 415 -28.32 -9.38 -5.73
N ALA A 416 -29.56 -9.26 -5.22
CA ALA A 416 -30.10 -10.23 -4.25
C ALA A 416 -30.19 -11.64 -4.86
N GLU A 417 -30.62 -11.75 -6.12
CA GLU A 417 -30.64 -13.02 -6.87
C GLU A 417 -29.22 -13.60 -7.03
N ARG A 418 -28.23 -12.76 -7.39
CA ARG A 418 -26.82 -13.20 -7.52
C ARG A 418 -26.27 -13.69 -6.18
N LEU A 419 -26.55 -13.00 -5.08
CA LEU A 419 -26.20 -13.46 -3.73
C LEU A 419 -26.84 -14.81 -3.41
N TYR A 420 -28.16 -14.95 -3.63
CA TYR A 420 -28.90 -16.18 -3.37
C TYR A 420 -28.36 -17.37 -4.18
N MET A 421 -28.10 -17.19 -5.47
CA MET A 421 -27.53 -18.23 -6.34
C MET A 421 -26.14 -18.71 -5.90
N ASN A 422 -25.44 -17.90 -5.13
CA ASN A 422 -24.12 -18.24 -4.55
C ASN A 422 -24.19 -18.58 -3.05
N ASN A 423 -25.36 -18.90 -2.52
CA ASN A 423 -25.60 -19.24 -1.11
C ASN A 423 -25.15 -18.13 -0.14
N GLN A 424 -25.26 -16.87 -0.55
CA GLN A 424 -24.93 -15.72 0.28
C GLN A 424 -26.20 -15.05 0.79
N PRO A 425 -26.32 -14.76 2.09
CA PRO A 425 -27.50 -14.07 2.62
C PRO A 425 -27.49 -12.60 2.23
N VAL A 426 -28.67 -12.01 2.05
CA VAL A 426 -28.84 -10.56 2.01
C VAL A 426 -28.79 -10.05 3.46
N PRO A 427 -27.86 -9.12 3.82
CA PRO A 427 -27.78 -8.62 5.19
C PRO A 427 -29.06 -7.83 5.57
N GLN A 428 -29.50 -7.96 6.80
CA GLN A 428 -30.80 -7.45 7.26
C GLN A 428 -31.00 -5.94 7.05
N ALA A 429 -29.92 -5.17 7.13
CA ALA A 429 -29.99 -3.71 6.99
C ALA A 429 -30.39 -3.27 5.57
N PHE A 430 -30.16 -4.09 4.55
CA PHE A 430 -30.35 -3.69 3.16
C PHE A 430 -31.74 -4.05 2.63
N GLY A 431 -32.30 -5.23 2.93
CA GLY A 431 -33.51 -5.71 2.29
C GLY A 431 -33.37 -5.89 0.77
N VAL A 432 -34.45 -6.06 0.07
CA VAL A 432 -34.48 -6.20 -1.39
C VAL A 432 -35.53 -5.24 -1.98
N ALA A 433 -35.19 -4.52 -3.05
CA ALA A 433 -36.10 -3.70 -3.79
C ALA A 433 -37.12 -4.61 -4.53
N LEU A 434 -38.41 -4.38 -4.29
CA LEU A 434 -39.48 -5.08 -4.98
C LEU A 434 -39.93 -4.25 -6.19
N PRO A 435 -40.38 -4.89 -7.29
CA PRO A 435 -40.95 -4.17 -8.42
C PRO A 435 -42.18 -3.38 -7.99
N ASP A 436 -42.39 -2.20 -8.57
CA ASP A 436 -43.53 -1.34 -8.26
C ASP A 436 -44.91 -1.99 -8.56
N ASP A 437 -44.91 -3.04 -9.39
CA ASP A 437 -46.12 -3.77 -9.85
C ASP A 437 -46.37 -5.10 -9.13
N ASP A 438 -45.66 -5.43 -8.02
CA ASP A 438 -45.93 -6.66 -7.29
C ASP A 438 -47.24 -6.55 -6.47
N PRO A 439 -48.30 -7.27 -6.83
CA PRO A 439 -49.61 -7.18 -6.16
C PRO A 439 -49.61 -7.65 -4.70
N LEU A 440 -48.51 -8.23 -4.21
CA LEU A 440 -48.33 -8.65 -2.82
C LEU A 440 -47.77 -7.55 -1.92
N THR A 441 -47.40 -6.40 -2.50
CA THR A 441 -46.87 -5.26 -1.74
C THR A 441 -47.91 -4.14 -1.70
N GLY A 442 -48.55 -3.98 -0.58
CA GLY A 442 -49.24 -2.73 -0.25
C GLY A 442 -48.24 -1.56 -0.23
N PRO A 443 -48.70 -0.28 -0.15
CA PRO A 443 -47.83 0.88 -0.26
C PRO A 443 -46.63 0.73 0.67
N LEU A 444 -45.43 0.60 0.08
CA LEU A 444 -44.17 0.46 0.80
C LEU A 444 -43.99 1.70 1.65
N THR A 445 -44.10 1.50 2.93
CA THR A 445 -43.63 2.46 3.94
C THR A 445 -42.17 2.82 3.65
N THR A 446 -41.87 4.11 3.73
CA THR A 446 -40.52 4.74 3.70
C THR A 446 -39.37 3.79 4.06
N PRO A 447 -38.23 3.83 3.35
CA PRO A 447 -37.09 2.99 3.63
C PRO A 447 -36.76 3.02 5.12
N ARG A 448 -36.63 1.85 5.74
CA ARG A 448 -36.19 1.76 7.12
C ARG A 448 -34.73 2.20 7.18
N VAL A 449 -34.53 3.46 7.48
CA VAL A 449 -33.20 3.99 7.82
C VAL A 449 -32.83 3.43 9.19
N THR A 450 -31.98 2.40 9.20
CA THR A 450 -31.41 1.93 10.46
C THR A 450 -30.29 2.90 10.83
N ARG A 451 -30.54 3.74 11.81
CA ARG A 451 -29.57 4.71 12.35
C ARG A 451 -28.81 4.04 13.49
N THR A 452 -27.59 3.64 13.27
CA THR A 452 -26.67 3.26 14.35
C THR A 452 -25.75 4.44 14.60
N ALA A 453 -25.88 5.05 15.78
CA ALA A 453 -24.98 6.12 16.19
C ALA A 453 -23.63 5.52 16.60
N LEU A 454 -22.55 6.05 16.03
CA LEU A 454 -21.17 5.79 16.44
C LEU A 454 -20.70 6.79 17.48
#